data_2bb545fcc00d12c2840eed195d20ee2b
#
_entry.id   2bb545fcc00d12c2840eed195d20ee2b
#
_cell.length_a   1.000
_cell.length_b   1.000
_cell.length_c   1.000
_cell.angle_alpha   90.00
_cell.angle_beta   90.00
_cell.angle_gamma   90.00
#
_symmetry.space_group_name_H-M   'P 1'
#
loop_
_entity.id
_entity.type
_entity.pdbx_description
1 polymer ?
#
loop_
_entity_poly.entity_id
_entity_poly.type
_entity_poly.pdbx_seq_one_letter_code
_entity_poly.pdbx_strand_id
1 'polypeptide(L)'
;MLFRSAAISHLYKGANKVFAWRDELLSVTASDDVACESPLTVIERAMCRPFAFNTFAVHLNPFTRDGRMWVAQRSFKKAIGPGYWDNCAAGLVGAGEPLGLAMEREAFEEAGVAPGSIEISFSARNIISRPVHEGWMREIAYICNAYVEDSFCPHNMDGEVECFELLEPEAIIERIEKGRFTFESSLAVLAGLAWQEGLLDHLDQPAV
;
A
#
# COMPACT_ATOMS: atom_id res chain seq x y z
N MET A 1 -12.41 14.99 -20.61
CA MET A 1 -11.11 15.21 -19.93
C MET A 1 -10.17 14.01 -20.06
N LEU A 2 -10.64 12.78 -20.03
CA LEU A 2 -9.88 11.52 -20.17
C LEU A 2 -8.91 11.45 -21.36
N PHE A 3 -9.32 11.93 -22.54
CA PHE A 3 -8.46 11.89 -23.73
C PHE A 3 -7.19 12.75 -23.64
N ARG A 4 -7.19 13.81 -22.84
CA ARG A 4 -6.01 14.70 -22.70
C ARG A 4 -4.95 14.10 -21.79
N SER A 5 -5.34 13.41 -20.70
CA SER A 5 -4.41 12.76 -19.78
C SER A 5 -3.68 11.58 -20.47
N ALA A 6 -4.40 10.76 -21.23
CA ALA A 6 -3.82 9.69 -22.04
C ALA A 6 -2.81 10.24 -23.07
N ALA A 7 -3.16 11.32 -23.80
CA ALA A 7 -2.27 11.94 -24.78
C ALA A 7 -0.98 12.47 -24.14
N ILE A 8 -1.06 13.12 -22.98
CA ILE A 8 0.11 13.59 -22.22
C ILE A 8 0.98 12.41 -21.80
N SER A 9 0.39 11.35 -21.24
CA SER A 9 1.12 10.16 -20.83
C SER A 9 1.88 9.52 -22.00
N HIS A 10 1.26 9.39 -23.16
CA HIS A 10 1.91 8.86 -24.37
C HIS A 10 3.03 9.76 -24.90
N LEU A 11 2.88 11.08 -24.85
CA LEU A 11 3.94 12.02 -25.22
C LEU A 11 5.15 11.87 -24.32
N TYR A 12 4.97 11.78 -23.01
CA TYR A 12 6.05 11.56 -22.05
C TYR A 12 6.71 10.20 -22.21
N LYS A 13 5.92 9.13 -22.43
CA LYS A 13 6.44 7.80 -22.78
C LYS A 13 7.34 7.84 -24.01
N GLY A 14 6.83 8.46 -25.09
CA GLY A 14 7.57 8.59 -26.35
C GLY A 14 8.84 9.45 -26.25
N ALA A 15 8.87 10.41 -25.34
CA ALA A 15 10.04 11.25 -25.05
C ALA A 15 11.05 10.61 -24.07
N ASN A 16 10.86 9.38 -23.63
CA ASN A 16 11.68 8.70 -22.62
C ASN A 16 11.76 9.47 -21.29
N LYS A 17 10.70 10.17 -20.91
CA LYS A 17 10.59 10.96 -19.67
C LYS A 17 9.82 10.27 -18.56
N VAL A 18 9.44 9.01 -18.74
CA VAL A 18 8.67 8.22 -17.78
C VAL A 18 9.47 7.00 -17.36
N PHE A 19 9.62 6.81 -16.07
CA PHE A 19 10.21 5.61 -15.49
C PHE A 19 9.14 4.52 -15.37
N ALA A 20 9.46 3.32 -15.81
CA ALA A 20 8.67 2.11 -15.58
C ALA A 20 7.16 2.28 -15.86
N TRP A 21 6.78 2.39 -17.11
CA TRP A 21 5.39 2.31 -17.55
C TRP A 21 4.74 1.01 -17.10
N ARG A 22 3.53 1.09 -16.49
CA ARG A 22 2.87 -0.03 -15.83
C ARG A 22 1.61 -0.52 -16.52
N ASP A 23 1.03 0.26 -17.45
CA ASP A 23 -0.32 0.04 -18.00
C ASP A 23 -1.41 0.02 -16.92
N GLU A 24 -1.19 0.77 -15.84
CA GLU A 24 -2.05 0.88 -14.68
C GLU A 24 -2.55 2.33 -14.54
N LEU A 25 -3.86 2.48 -14.48
CA LEU A 25 -4.49 3.81 -14.33
C LEU A 25 -4.81 4.08 -12.87
N LEU A 26 -4.46 5.27 -12.41
CA LEU A 26 -4.79 5.78 -11.09
C LEU A 26 -5.70 7.01 -11.19
N SER A 27 -6.53 7.20 -10.17
CA SER A 27 -7.39 8.38 -10.04
C SER A 27 -6.58 9.63 -9.70
N VAL A 28 -6.85 10.73 -10.38
CA VAL A 28 -6.36 12.07 -10.01
C VAL A 28 -7.48 12.79 -9.27
N THR A 29 -7.28 13.09 -8.00
CA THR A 29 -8.25 13.74 -7.13
C THR A 29 -7.82 15.15 -6.77
N ALA A 30 -8.76 15.99 -6.34
CA ALA A 30 -8.46 17.33 -5.81
C ALA A 30 -8.14 17.31 -4.32
N SER A 31 -8.53 16.24 -3.61
CA SER A 31 -8.32 16.07 -2.16
C SER A 31 -7.42 14.90 -1.83
N ASP A 32 -7.14 14.76 -0.55
CA ASP A 32 -6.41 13.64 0.04
C ASP A 32 -7.34 12.48 0.45
N ASP A 33 -8.62 12.54 0.09
CA ASP A 33 -9.62 11.53 0.43
C ASP A 33 -10.24 10.94 -0.84
N VAL A 34 -9.85 9.72 -1.18
CA VAL A 34 -10.34 9.02 -2.36
C VAL A 34 -11.82 8.66 -2.27
N ALA A 35 -12.35 8.52 -1.07
CA ALA A 35 -13.73 8.11 -0.83
C ALA A 35 -14.74 9.25 -0.99
N CYS A 36 -14.30 10.50 -0.86
CA CYS A 36 -15.20 11.66 -0.84
C CYS A 36 -15.36 12.36 -2.19
N GLU A 37 -14.57 12.02 -3.21
CA GLU A 37 -14.56 12.77 -4.47
C GLU A 37 -14.58 11.90 -5.73
N SER A 38 -15.41 12.30 -6.66
CA SER A 38 -15.26 11.80 -8.03
C SER A 38 -13.92 12.26 -8.61
N PRO A 39 -13.11 11.37 -9.21
CA PRO A 39 -11.82 11.75 -9.75
C PRO A 39 -11.96 12.79 -10.85
N LEU A 40 -11.08 13.78 -10.85
CA LEU A 40 -10.99 14.79 -11.91
C LEU A 40 -10.65 14.15 -13.27
N THR A 41 -9.82 13.14 -13.23
CA THR A 41 -9.40 12.34 -14.39
C THR A 41 -8.70 11.07 -13.91
N VAL A 42 -8.28 10.22 -14.85
CA VAL A 42 -7.37 9.10 -14.61
C VAL A 42 -6.07 9.32 -15.35
N ILE A 43 -4.98 8.79 -14.84
CA ILE A 43 -3.66 8.91 -15.46
C ILE A 43 -2.86 7.62 -15.26
N GLU A 44 -1.94 7.34 -16.16
CA GLU A 44 -0.97 6.25 -16.00
C GLU A 44 -0.15 6.44 -14.71
N ARG A 45 -0.04 5.40 -13.91
CA ARG A 45 0.71 5.36 -12.63
C ARG A 45 2.10 5.99 -12.71
N ALA A 46 2.85 5.71 -13.79
CA ALA A 46 4.18 6.23 -14.00
C ALA A 46 4.24 7.77 -14.12
N MET A 47 3.10 8.43 -14.35
CA MET A 47 2.99 9.89 -14.43
C MET A 47 2.73 10.56 -13.08
N CYS A 48 2.33 9.81 -12.05
CA CYS A 48 1.94 10.41 -10.78
C CYS A 48 3.10 11.14 -10.11
N ARG A 49 4.27 10.52 -10.01
CA ARG A 49 5.46 11.13 -9.39
C ARG A 49 6.03 12.33 -10.14
N PRO A 50 6.18 12.29 -11.50
CA PRO A 50 6.62 13.47 -12.28
C PRO A 50 5.73 14.69 -12.14
N PHE A 51 4.43 14.49 -11.90
CA PHE A 51 3.44 15.57 -11.76
C PHE A 51 3.02 15.84 -10.30
N ALA A 52 3.61 15.13 -9.35
CA ALA A 52 3.26 15.21 -7.93
C ALA A 52 1.76 14.98 -7.65
N PHE A 53 1.11 14.11 -8.43
CA PHE A 53 -0.27 13.72 -8.16
C PHE A 53 -0.33 12.78 -6.96
N ASN A 54 -1.43 12.88 -6.21
CA ASN A 54 -1.71 11.95 -5.13
C ASN A 54 -1.83 10.52 -5.66
N THR A 55 -1.24 9.58 -4.96
CA THR A 55 -1.51 8.16 -5.08
C THR A 55 -2.14 7.66 -3.78
N PHE A 56 -3.01 6.67 -3.87
CA PHE A 56 -3.65 6.06 -2.72
C PHE A 56 -3.16 4.64 -2.61
N ALA A 57 -2.81 4.22 -1.41
CA ALA A 57 -2.32 2.88 -1.12
C ALA A 57 -3.07 2.27 0.06
N VAL A 58 -3.10 0.95 0.11
CA VAL A 58 -3.62 0.17 1.23
C VAL A 58 -2.52 -0.72 1.77
N HIS A 59 -2.45 -0.87 3.11
CA HIS A 59 -1.44 -1.65 3.79
C HIS A 59 -2.10 -2.56 4.82
N LEU A 60 -1.84 -3.87 4.78
CA LEU A 60 -2.41 -4.85 5.69
C LEU A 60 -1.40 -5.31 6.75
N ASN A 61 -1.81 -5.21 8.00
CA ASN A 61 -1.11 -5.74 9.17
C ASN A 61 -1.96 -6.86 9.82
N PRO A 62 -1.71 -8.14 9.55
CA PRO A 62 -2.40 -9.23 10.21
C PRO A 62 -1.73 -9.55 11.56
N PHE A 63 -2.53 -9.53 12.63
CA PHE A 63 -2.10 -9.84 13.99
C PHE A 63 -2.67 -11.18 14.44
N THR A 64 -1.87 -11.97 15.13
CA THR A 64 -2.37 -13.09 15.92
C THR A 64 -2.93 -12.61 17.26
N ARG A 65 -3.72 -13.45 17.93
CA ARG A 65 -4.34 -13.09 19.21
C ARG A 65 -3.35 -12.87 20.33
N ASP A 66 -2.15 -13.45 20.24
CA ASP A 66 -1.04 -13.25 21.19
C ASP A 66 -0.17 -12.03 20.90
N GLY A 67 -0.52 -11.25 19.86
CA GLY A 67 0.09 -9.94 19.60
C GLY A 67 1.19 -9.92 18.55
N ARG A 68 1.57 -11.07 17.99
CA ARG A 68 2.54 -11.13 16.90
C ARG A 68 1.92 -10.67 15.58
N MET A 69 2.74 -10.18 14.68
CA MET A 69 2.31 -9.68 13.38
C MET A 69 3.05 -10.37 12.23
N TRP A 70 2.30 -10.71 11.18
CA TRP A 70 2.87 -11.17 9.93
C TRP A 70 3.44 -10.00 9.12
N VAL A 71 4.69 -10.16 8.69
CA VAL A 71 5.39 -9.22 7.82
C VAL A 71 5.96 -9.95 6.61
N ALA A 72 6.12 -9.25 5.50
CA ALA A 72 6.62 -9.78 4.24
C ALA A 72 8.03 -9.27 3.95
N GLN A 73 8.90 -10.10 3.41
CA GLN A 73 10.13 -9.64 2.77
C GLN A 73 9.89 -9.48 1.28
N ARG A 74 10.16 -8.31 0.75
CA ARG A 74 10.04 -7.99 -0.68
C ARG A 74 10.99 -8.85 -1.49
N SER A 75 10.52 -9.37 -2.60
CA SER A 75 11.34 -10.13 -3.54
C SER A 75 12.59 -9.34 -3.94
N PHE A 76 13.74 -10.02 -4.02
CA PHE A 76 14.99 -9.44 -4.50
C PHE A 76 14.94 -8.99 -5.97
N LYS A 77 13.87 -9.34 -6.69
CA LYS A 77 13.62 -8.93 -8.08
C LYS A 77 12.83 -7.60 -8.19
N LYS A 78 12.27 -7.09 -7.09
CA LYS A 78 11.52 -5.83 -7.12
C LYS A 78 12.43 -4.65 -7.49
N ALA A 79 11.93 -3.75 -8.34
CA ALA A 79 12.69 -2.58 -8.80
C ALA A 79 12.91 -1.53 -7.68
N ILE A 80 12.04 -1.51 -6.66
CA ILE A 80 12.10 -0.56 -5.53
C ILE A 80 12.15 -1.35 -4.24
N GLY A 81 13.17 -1.08 -3.40
CA GLY A 81 13.36 -1.72 -2.10
C GLY A 81 13.47 -3.25 -2.16
N PRO A 82 14.31 -3.86 -3.06
CA PRO A 82 14.49 -5.31 -3.08
C PRO A 82 15.05 -5.81 -1.74
N GLY A 83 14.44 -6.87 -1.19
CA GLY A 83 14.87 -7.51 0.05
C GLY A 83 14.58 -6.72 1.34
N TYR A 84 13.96 -5.53 1.25
CA TYR A 84 13.44 -4.83 2.43
C TYR A 84 12.21 -5.56 2.98
N TRP A 85 11.95 -5.36 4.27
CA TRP A 85 10.71 -5.78 4.92
C TRP A 85 9.58 -4.81 4.62
N ASP A 86 8.36 -5.34 4.58
CA ASP A 86 7.15 -4.63 4.21
C ASP A 86 5.97 -5.13 5.07
N ASN A 87 4.82 -4.48 4.95
CA ASN A 87 3.58 -5.03 5.44
C ASN A 87 3.31 -6.42 4.84
N CYS A 88 2.38 -7.18 5.42
CA CYS A 88 2.01 -8.48 4.89
C CYS A 88 1.49 -8.42 3.45
N ALA A 89 0.72 -7.37 3.14
CA ALA A 89 0.33 -7.03 1.79
C ALA A 89 0.16 -5.50 1.68
N ALA A 90 0.54 -4.91 0.55
CA ALA A 90 0.42 -3.48 0.31
C ALA A 90 0.46 -3.15 -1.19
N GLY A 91 -0.47 -2.29 -1.62
CA GLY A 91 -0.45 -1.84 -3.01
C GLY A 91 -1.29 -0.61 -3.27
N LEU A 92 -1.26 -0.15 -4.52
CA LEU A 92 -1.97 1.05 -4.94
C LEU A 92 -3.43 0.76 -5.25
N VAL A 93 -4.26 1.74 -4.95
CA VAL A 93 -5.69 1.73 -5.30
C VAL A 93 -5.85 2.13 -6.76
N GLY A 94 -6.42 1.26 -7.57
CA GLY A 94 -6.66 1.50 -8.98
C GLY A 94 -7.71 2.58 -9.23
N ALA A 95 -7.78 3.07 -10.47
CA ALA A 95 -8.75 4.08 -10.84
C ALA A 95 -10.19 3.60 -10.69
N GLY A 96 -10.96 4.23 -9.80
CA GLY A 96 -12.35 3.87 -9.50
C GLY A 96 -12.52 2.62 -8.66
N GLU A 97 -11.43 2.09 -8.11
CA GLU A 97 -11.45 0.94 -7.21
C GLU A 97 -11.79 1.41 -5.78
N PRO A 98 -12.79 0.81 -5.10
CA PRO A 98 -13.05 1.05 -3.68
C PRO A 98 -11.89 0.56 -2.81
N LEU A 99 -11.59 1.28 -1.71
CA LEU A 99 -10.47 0.93 -0.81
C LEU A 99 -10.54 -0.50 -0.28
N GLY A 100 -11.74 -0.97 0.11
CA GLY A 100 -11.93 -2.33 0.60
C GLY A 100 -11.59 -3.39 -0.45
N LEU A 101 -12.02 -3.17 -1.70
CA LEU A 101 -11.69 -4.08 -2.81
C LEU A 101 -10.20 -4.06 -3.17
N ALA A 102 -9.57 -2.87 -3.14
CA ALA A 102 -8.12 -2.78 -3.33
C ALA A 102 -7.39 -3.58 -2.26
N MET A 103 -7.81 -3.47 -0.98
CA MET A 103 -7.18 -4.24 0.09
C MET A 103 -7.38 -5.74 -0.05
N GLU A 104 -8.59 -6.19 -0.40
CA GLU A 104 -8.86 -7.61 -0.63
C GLU A 104 -8.04 -8.16 -1.82
N ARG A 105 -7.92 -7.39 -2.90
CA ARG A 105 -7.12 -7.78 -4.08
C ARG A 105 -5.64 -7.92 -3.72
N GLU A 106 -5.04 -6.90 -3.09
CA GLU A 106 -3.62 -6.94 -2.69
C GLU A 106 -3.35 -8.05 -1.67
N ALA A 107 -4.26 -8.24 -0.68
CA ALA A 107 -4.15 -9.30 0.30
C ALA A 107 -4.20 -10.70 -0.36
N PHE A 108 -4.99 -10.86 -1.41
CA PHE A 108 -5.02 -12.11 -2.18
C PHE A 108 -3.77 -12.30 -3.04
N GLU A 109 -3.37 -11.27 -3.80
CA GLU A 109 -2.25 -11.34 -4.75
C GLU A 109 -0.90 -11.54 -4.03
N GLU A 110 -0.64 -10.78 -2.97
CA GLU A 110 0.63 -10.84 -2.25
C GLU A 110 0.67 -11.89 -1.13
N ALA A 111 -0.45 -12.15 -0.44
CA ALA A 111 -0.47 -13.00 0.76
C ALA A 111 -1.42 -14.20 0.70
N GLY A 112 -2.14 -14.41 -0.42
CA GLY A 112 -3.05 -15.55 -0.59
C GLY A 112 -4.29 -15.50 0.31
N VAL A 113 -4.64 -14.34 0.86
CA VAL A 113 -5.82 -14.14 1.71
C VAL A 113 -7.06 -14.13 0.84
N ALA A 114 -7.92 -15.13 0.96
CA ALA A 114 -9.15 -15.17 0.19
C ALA A 114 -10.09 -14.01 0.57
N PRO A 115 -10.73 -13.33 -0.40
CA PRO A 115 -11.68 -12.26 -0.13
C PRO A 115 -12.74 -12.66 0.90
N GLY A 116 -12.98 -11.80 1.88
CA GLY A 116 -13.95 -12.04 2.96
C GLY A 116 -13.54 -13.09 4.00
N SER A 117 -12.32 -13.67 3.93
CA SER A 117 -11.87 -14.70 4.89
C SER A 117 -11.38 -14.12 6.22
N ILE A 118 -11.02 -12.83 6.26
CA ILE A 118 -10.62 -12.11 7.45
C ILE A 118 -11.40 -10.79 7.55
N GLU A 119 -11.66 -10.33 8.77
CA GLU A 119 -12.29 -9.03 9.00
C GLU A 119 -11.21 -7.94 9.02
N ILE A 120 -11.26 -7.05 8.03
CA ILE A 120 -10.29 -5.96 7.86
C ILE A 120 -10.85 -4.67 8.45
N SER A 121 -10.09 -4.06 9.36
CA SER A 121 -10.40 -2.78 9.99
C SER A 121 -9.46 -1.69 9.50
N PHE A 122 -10.00 -0.58 9.00
CA PHE A 122 -9.21 0.62 8.72
C PHE A 122 -8.95 1.38 10.03
N SER A 123 -7.69 1.71 10.33
CA SER A 123 -7.30 2.30 11.62
C SER A 123 -6.58 3.63 11.52
N ALA A 124 -5.88 3.88 10.43
CA ALA A 124 -5.11 5.10 10.26
C ALA A 124 -4.96 5.47 8.79
N ARG A 125 -4.59 6.73 8.57
CA ARG A 125 -4.24 7.27 7.27
C ARG A 125 -2.93 8.06 7.39
N ASN A 126 -1.90 7.63 6.70
CA ASN A 126 -0.61 8.31 6.63
C ASN A 126 -0.51 9.10 5.34
N ILE A 127 -0.04 10.35 5.40
CA ILE A 127 0.28 11.16 4.23
C ILE A 127 1.80 11.25 4.11
N ILE A 128 2.34 10.67 3.06
CA ILE A 128 3.76 10.64 2.76
C ILE A 128 4.02 11.61 1.61
N SER A 129 4.85 12.63 1.84
CA SER A 129 5.17 13.63 0.84
C SER A 129 6.69 13.88 0.84
N ARG A 130 7.40 13.41 -0.21
CA ARG A 130 8.85 13.50 -0.28
C ARG A 130 9.39 13.50 -1.71
N PRO A 131 10.59 14.05 -1.96
CA PRO A 131 11.26 13.89 -3.23
C PRO A 131 11.68 12.43 -3.43
N VAL A 132 11.58 11.95 -4.67
CA VAL A 132 12.09 10.65 -5.14
C VAL A 132 12.79 10.84 -6.47
N HIS A 133 13.49 9.81 -6.96
CA HIS A 133 14.27 9.92 -8.21
C HIS A 133 13.38 10.32 -9.41
N GLU A 134 12.12 9.85 -9.46
CA GLU A 134 11.17 10.10 -10.55
C GLU A 134 10.42 11.43 -10.44
N GLY A 135 10.58 12.17 -9.35
CA GLY A 135 9.88 13.43 -9.11
C GLY A 135 9.50 13.63 -7.65
N TRP A 136 8.24 13.86 -7.38
CA TRP A 136 7.70 14.04 -6.03
C TRP A 136 6.64 12.97 -5.73
N MET A 137 6.90 12.13 -4.74
CA MET A 137 5.92 11.18 -4.25
C MET A 137 4.99 11.87 -3.25
N ARG A 138 3.69 11.77 -3.49
CA ARG A 138 2.65 12.13 -2.54
C ARG A 138 1.68 10.95 -2.45
N GLU A 139 1.81 10.18 -1.38
CA GLU A 139 1.05 8.95 -1.18
C GLU A 139 0.20 9.04 0.07
N ILE A 140 -1.05 8.69 -0.06
CA ILE A 140 -2.02 8.56 1.02
C ILE A 140 -2.19 7.07 1.28
N ALA A 141 -1.56 6.57 2.35
CA ALA A 141 -1.58 5.18 2.74
C ALA A 141 -2.67 4.93 3.79
N TYR A 142 -3.64 4.09 3.47
CA TYR A 142 -4.67 3.61 4.39
C TYR A 142 -4.18 2.35 5.09
N ILE A 143 -4.17 2.39 6.41
CA ILE A 143 -3.66 1.32 7.25
C ILE A 143 -4.82 0.43 7.68
N CYS A 144 -4.70 -0.82 7.31
CA CYS A 144 -5.69 -1.87 7.56
C CYS A 144 -5.10 -2.90 8.52
N ASN A 145 -5.85 -3.27 9.52
CA ASN A 145 -5.45 -4.30 10.47
C ASN A 145 -6.49 -5.42 10.48
N ALA A 146 -6.06 -6.62 10.78
CA ALA A 146 -6.92 -7.79 10.95
C ALA A 146 -6.38 -8.70 12.03
N TYR A 147 -7.27 -9.34 12.79
CA TYR A 147 -6.87 -10.48 13.61
C TYR A 147 -7.01 -11.76 12.78
N VAL A 148 -5.99 -12.60 12.84
CA VAL A 148 -5.95 -13.88 12.15
C VAL A 148 -5.85 -15.03 13.14
N GLU A 149 -6.32 -16.20 12.74
CA GLU A 149 -6.23 -17.41 13.54
C GLU A 149 -4.79 -17.95 13.56
N ASP A 150 -4.41 -18.74 14.57
CA ASP A 150 -3.07 -19.33 14.69
C ASP A 150 -2.69 -20.23 13.53
N SER A 151 -3.68 -20.77 12.81
CA SER A 151 -3.49 -21.59 11.61
C SER A 151 -3.24 -20.77 10.35
N PHE A 152 -3.40 -19.44 10.40
CA PHE A 152 -3.15 -18.57 9.26
C PHE A 152 -1.67 -18.61 8.87
N CYS A 153 -1.41 -18.80 7.60
CA CYS A 153 -0.08 -18.76 7.03
C CYS A 153 -0.15 -18.08 5.66
N PRO A 154 0.35 -16.85 5.51
CA PRO A 154 0.33 -16.17 4.23
C PRO A 154 1.25 -16.88 3.22
N HIS A 155 0.89 -16.80 1.94
CA HIS A 155 1.68 -17.36 0.87
C HIS A 155 1.65 -16.47 -0.38
N ASN A 156 2.79 -16.30 -0.99
CA ASN A 156 2.98 -15.45 -2.16
C ASN A 156 2.31 -16.04 -3.41
N MET A 157 1.42 -15.28 -4.06
CA MET A 157 0.70 -15.72 -5.26
C MET A 157 1.25 -15.10 -6.55
N ASP A 158 1.88 -13.92 -6.49
CA ASP A 158 2.33 -13.15 -7.67
C ASP A 158 3.85 -13.08 -7.87
N GLY A 159 4.63 -13.53 -6.88
CA GLY A 159 6.10 -13.53 -6.91
C GLY A 159 6.73 -12.22 -6.42
N GLU A 160 5.95 -11.31 -5.85
CA GLU A 160 6.44 -10.04 -5.31
C GLU A 160 7.02 -10.15 -3.90
N VAL A 161 6.72 -11.24 -3.17
CA VAL A 161 7.20 -11.54 -1.83
C VAL A 161 8.22 -12.69 -1.86
N GLU A 162 9.33 -12.55 -1.15
CA GLU A 162 10.34 -13.58 -0.98
C GLU A 162 9.96 -14.58 0.12
N CYS A 163 9.56 -14.06 1.29
CA CYS A 163 9.10 -14.86 2.41
C CYS A 163 8.22 -14.03 3.37
N PHE A 164 7.52 -14.73 4.26
CA PHE A 164 6.79 -14.14 5.37
C PHE A 164 7.38 -14.58 6.69
N GLU A 165 7.33 -13.70 7.68
CA GLU A 165 7.70 -14.04 9.07
C GLU A 165 6.62 -13.53 10.03
N LEU A 166 6.35 -14.33 11.05
CA LEU A 166 5.51 -13.95 12.18
C LEU A 166 6.41 -13.45 13.32
N LEU A 167 6.32 -12.17 13.63
CA LEU A 167 7.27 -11.51 14.52
C LEU A 167 6.58 -10.89 15.76
N GLU A 168 7.31 -10.88 16.87
CA GLU A 168 6.98 -10.08 18.03
C GLU A 168 7.16 -8.58 17.72
N PRO A 169 6.38 -7.67 18.36
CA PRO A 169 6.47 -6.24 18.15
C PRO A 169 7.90 -5.68 18.29
N GLU A 170 8.65 -6.16 19.30
CA GLU A 170 10.02 -5.71 19.56
C GLU A 170 10.97 -6.06 18.42
N ALA A 171 10.82 -7.24 17.82
CA ALA A 171 11.63 -7.66 16.68
C ALA A 171 11.34 -6.83 15.43
N ILE A 172 10.10 -6.39 15.26
CA ILE A 172 9.69 -5.49 14.18
C ILE A 172 10.31 -4.11 14.39
N ILE A 173 10.17 -3.55 15.58
CA ILE A 173 10.76 -2.23 15.94
C ILE A 173 12.26 -2.25 15.73
N GLU A 174 12.97 -3.29 16.19
CA GLU A 174 14.40 -3.44 15.98
C GLU A 174 14.79 -3.43 14.48
N ARG A 175 13.99 -4.10 13.63
CA ARG A 175 14.23 -4.10 12.17
C ARG A 175 13.99 -2.72 11.56
N ILE A 176 12.98 -1.98 12.04
CA ILE A 176 12.71 -0.60 11.59
C ILE A 176 13.89 0.31 11.99
N GLU A 177 14.36 0.25 13.22
CA GLU A 177 15.50 1.03 13.71
C GLU A 177 16.79 0.75 12.93
N LYS A 178 16.98 -0.50 12.50
CA LYS A 178 18.09 -0.91 11.62
C LYS A 178 17.89 -0.52 10.15
N GLY A 179 16.80 0.18 9.80
CA GLY A 179 16.50 0.59 8.44
C GLY A 179 16.25 -0.60 7.49
N ARG A 180 15.66 -1.67 7.98
CA ARG A 180 15.39 -2.89 7.20
C ARG A 180 14.00 -2.90 6.56
N PHE A 181 13.08 -2.03 7.00
CA PHE A 181 11.77 -1.84 6.39
C PHE A 181 11.81 -0.74 5.33
N THR A 182 10.88 -0.81 4.38
CA THR A 182 10.60 0.35 3.52
C THR A 182 10.08 1.51 4.38
N PHE A 183 10.26 2.73 3.93
CA PHE A 183 9.85 3.90 4.70
C PHE A 183 8.32 3.91 4.91
N GLU A 184 7.58 3.64 3.86
CA GLU A 184 6.12 3.62 3.85
C GLU A 184 5.57 2.56 4.82
N SER A 185 6.12 1.35 4.74
CA SER A 185 5.72 0.25 5.63
C SER A 185 6.14 0.44 7.07
N SER A 186 7.27 1.10 7.32
CA SER A 186 7.65 1.45 8.70
C SER A 186 6.55 2.26 9.39
N LEU A 187 5.99 3.26 8.68
CA LEU A 187 4.91 4.08 9.22
C LEU A 187 3.61 3.28 9.37
N ALA A 188 3.30 2.42 8.40
CA ALA A 188 2.08 1.62 8.42
C ALA A 188 2.11 0.56 9.53
N VAL A 189 3.24 -0.10 9.73
CA VAL A 189 3.46 -1.09 10.78
C VAL A 189 3.38 -0.44 12.17
N LEU A 190 4.05 0.70 12.37
CA LEU A 190 3.98 1.42 13.65
C LEU A 190 2.54 1.87 13.98
N ALA A 191 1.77 2.31 12.98
CA ALA A 191 0.34 2.61 13.18
C ALA A 191 -0.47 1.34 13.54
N GLY A 192 -0.16 0.20 12.93
CA GLY A 192 -0.77 -1.09 13.27
C GLY A 192 -0.47 -1.52 14.71
N LEU A 193 0.78 -1.40 15.14
CA LEU A 193 1.16 -1.69 16.53
C LEU A 193 0.45 -0.76 17.53
N ALA A 194 0.35 0.53 17.21
CA ALA A 194 -0.38 1.50 18.04
C ALA A 194 -1.89 1.17 18.10
N TRP A 195 -2.49 0.69 17.01
CA TRP A 195 -3.87 0.22 17.00
C TRP A 195 -4.05 -1.01 17.91
N GLN A 196 -3.15 -1.98 17.85
CA GLN A 196 -3.17 -3.17 18.69
C GLN A 196 -3.12 -2.83 20.19
N GLU A 197 -2.35 -1.81 20.57
CA GLU A 197 -2.25 -1.29 21.93
C GLU A 197 -3.45 -0.42 22.35
N GLY A 198 -4.45 -0.25 21.49
CA GLY A 198 -5.61 0.59 21.75
C GLY A 198 -5.32 2.09 21.78
N LEU A 199 -4.22 2.52 21.15
CA LEU A 199 -3.83 3.93 21.07
C LEU A 199 -4.44 4.64 19.85
N LEU A 200 -5.00 3.89 18.91
CA LEU A 200 -5.70 4.39 17.74
C LEU A 200 -7.09 3.77 17.66
N ASP A 201 -8.09 4.62 17.51
CA ASP A 201 -9.47 4.21 17.25
C ASP A 201 -9.65 3.73 15.79
N HIS A 202 -10.78 3.04 15.53
CA HIS A 202 -11.16 2.73 14.16
C HIS A 202 -11.42 4.03 13.40
N LEU A 203 -10.85 4.17 12.21
CA LEU A 203 -11.36 5.15 11.25
C LEU A 203 -12.73 4.67 10.78
N ASP A 204 -13.71 5.57 10.79
CA ASP A 204 -14.94 5.31 10.04
C ASP A 204 -14.54 4.90 8.63
N GLN A 205 -15.03 3.74 8.17
CA GLN A 205 -14.74 3.32 6.80
C GLN A 205 -15.13 4.48 5.88
N PRO A 206 -14.19 4.98 5.05
CA PRO A 206 -14.59 5.98 4.08
C PRO A 206 -15.72 5.36 3.25
N ALA A 207 -16.85 6.04 3.19
CA ALA A 207 -18.05 5.56 2.53
C ALA A 207 -17.70 5.06 1.12
N VAL A 208 -18.18 3.84 0.82
CA VAL A 208 -18.01 3.18 -0.48
C VAL A 208 -18.73 3.98 -1.57
#